data_03640da62e208d8b94ef0322e1e51fb5
#
_entry.id   03640da62e208d8b94ef0322e1e51fb5
#
_cell.length_a   1.000
_cell.length_b   1.000
_cell.length_c   1.000
_cell.angle_alpha   90.00
_cell.angle_beta   90.00
_cell.angle_gamma   90.00
#
_symmetry.space_group_name_H-M   'P 1'
#
loop_
_entity.id
_entity.type
_entity.pdbx_description
1 polymer ?
#
loop_
_entity_poly.entity_id
_entity_poly.type
_entity_poly.pdbx_seq_one_letter_code
_entity_poly.pdbx_strand_id
1 'polypeptide(L)'
;MKAVCWESRRDVRVEREPDPQIINPRDAIIRVTSTAICGSDLHLYHGYIPTMEAGDILGHEFMGEVVEVGAAVANLTKGDRVIVPFTIACGRCSLCTRGHSAGFR
;
A
#
# COMPACT_ATOMS: atom_id res chain seq x y z
N MET A 1 -5.42 -2.69 13.85
CA MET A 1 -5.42 -1.30 13.35
C MET A 1 -6.83 -0.89 12.89
N LYS A 2 -7.06 0.41 12.57
CA LYS A 2 -8.27 0.86 11.88
C LYS A 2 -7.94 1.04 10.40
N ALA A 3 -8.82 0.57 9.52
CA ALA A 3 -8.68 0.72 8.08
C ALA A 3 -10.01 1.13 7.44
N VAL A 4 -9.94 1.79 6.30
CA VAL A 4 -11.10 2.03 5.44
C VAL A 4 -11.23 0.83 4.52
N CYS A 5 -12.30 0.07 4.66
CA CYS A 5 -12.56 -1.15 3.90
C CYS A 5 -13.70 -0.95 2.91
N TRP A 6 -13.56 -1.53 1.74
CA TRP A 6 -14.62 -1.59 0.76
C TRP A 6 -15.54 -2.79 1.08
N GLU A 7 -16.84 -2.56 1.17
CA GLU A 7 -17.80 -3.61 1.49
C GLU A 7 -18.64 -3.99 0.27
N SER A 8 -19.01 -3.00 -0.49
CA SER A 8 -19.77 -3.16 -1.72
C SER A 8 -19.78 -1.85 -2.51
N ARG A 9 -20.41 -1.85 -3.65
CA ARG A 9 -20.58 -0.65 -4.46
C ARG A 9 -21.19 0.49 -3.64
N ARG A 10 -20.45 1.60 -3.53
CA ARG A 10 -20.80 2.81 -2.77
C ARG A 10 -20.94 2.60 -1.26
N ASP A 11 -20.34 1.54 -0.74
CA ASP A 11 -20.29 1.25 0.69
C ASP A 11 -18.84 1.01 1.12
N VAL A 12 -18.28 1.96 1.86
CA VAL A 12 -16.97 1.87 2.50
C VAL A 12 -17.13 2.17 3.98
N ARG A 13 -16.41 1.42 4.81
CA ARG A 13 -16.53 1.50 6.27
C ARG A 13 -15.17 1.56 6.92
N VAL A 14 -15.11 2.15 8.12
CA VAL A 14 -13.93 2.07 8.99
C VAL A 14 -14.09 0.82 9.85
N GLU A 15 -13.26 -0.17 9.57
CA GLU A 15 -13.28 -1.46 10.27
C GLU A 15 -12.01 -1.65 11.13
N ARG A 16 -12.08 -2.61 12.06
CA ARG A 16 -10.93 -3.08 12.82
C ARG A 16 -10.31 -4.26 12.11
N GLU A 17 -9.11 -4.03 11.59
CA GLU A 17 -8.32 -5.06 10.93
C GLU A 17 -7.15 -5.51 11.83
N PRO A 18 -6.65 -6.74 11.65
CA PRO A 18 -5.43 -7.17 12.31
C PRO A 18 -4.28 -6.21 12.03
N ASP A 19 -3.37 -6.05 12.99
CA ASP A 19 -2.15 -5.29 12.76
C ASP A 19 -1.26 -6.00 11.74
N PRO A 20 -0.60 -5.27 10.84
CA PRO A 20 0.26 -5.85 9.83
C PRO A 20 1.45 -6.56 10.48
N GLN A 21 1.95 -7.59 9.79
CA GLN A 21 3.13 -8.36 10.19
C GLN A 21 4.10 -8.46 9.00
N ILE A 22 5.39 -8.59 9.30
CA ILE A 22 6.39 -8.92 8.27
C ILE A 22 6.14 -10.36 7.80
N ILE A 23 5.73 -10.52 6.55
CA ILE A 23 5.47 -11.83 5.92
C ILE A 23 6.68 -12.22 5.07
N ASN A 24 7.23 -11.26 4.32
CA ASN A 24 8.39 -11.46 3.47
C ASN A 24 9.60 -10.71 4.05
N PRO A 25 10.83 -11.23 3.99
CA PRO A 25 12.01 -10.54 4.51
C PRO A 25 12.31 -9.20 3.84
N ARG A 26 11.65 -8.87 2.75
CA ARG A 26 11.75 -7.56 2.05
C ARG A 26 10.60 -6.60 2.38
N ASP A 27 9.70 -6.97 3.26
CA ASP A 27 8.60 -6.12 3.69
C ASP A 27 9.06 -5.06 4.68
N ALA A 28 8.33 -3.95 4.73
CA ALA A 28 8.43 -2.95 5.78
C ALA A 28 7.03 -2.60 6.29
N ILE A 29 6.92 -2.31 7.57
CA ILE A 29 5.70 -1.81 8.19
C ILE A 29 5.84 -0.32 8.42
N ILE A 30 4.83 0.44 7.98
CA ILE A 30 4.81 1.89 8.04
C ILE A 30 3.63 2.33 8.90
N ARG A 31 3.90 3.20 9.87
CA ARG A 31 2.86 3.92 10.58
C ARG A 31 2.43 5.11 9.75
N VAL A 32 1.25 5.02 9.13
CA VAL A 32 0.71 6.08 8.28
C VAL A 32 0.45 7.34 9.09
N THR A 33 0.98 8.47 8.63
CA THR A 33 0.77 9.80 9.24
C THR A 33 -0.13 10.70 8.39
N SER A 34 -0.14 10.50 7.09
CA SER A 34 -0.99 11.21 6.15
C SER A 34 -1.33 10.34 4.95
N THR A 35 -2.51 10.54 4.40
CA THR A 35 -2.96 9.85 3.19
C THR A 35 -3.74 10.81 2.31
N ALA A 36 -3.81 10.51 1.02
CA ALA A 36 -4.62 11.24 0.07
C ALA A 36 -5.71 10.33 -0.50
N ILE A 37 -6.74 10.94 -1.06
CA ILE A 37 -7.76 10.28 -1.86
C ILE A 37 -7.53 10.68 -3.31
N CYS A 38 -7.31 9.69 -4.15
CA CYS A 38 -7.11 9.84 -5.59
C CYS A 38 -8.41 9.62 -6.36
N GLY A 39 -8.49 10.12 -7.58
CA GLY A 39 -9.64 9.85 -8.46
C GLY A 39 -9.86 8.35 -8.72
N SER A 40 -8.81 7.53 -8.69
CA SER A 40 -8.95 6.08 -8.85
C SER A 40 -9.63 5.38 -7.66
N ASP A 41 -9.58 5.95 -6.47
CA ASP A 41 -10.37 5.45 -5.32
C ASP A 41 -11.88 5.55 -5.58
N LEU A 42 -12.31 6.53 -6.36
CA LEU A 42 -13.71 6.67 -6.77
C LEU A 42 -14.15 5.54 -7.70
N HIS A 43 -13.26 5.02 -8.55
CA HIS A 43 -13.55 3.84 -9.37
C HIS A 43 -13.77 2.60 -8.53
N LEU A 44 -12.98 2.41 -7.47
CA LEU A 44 -13.16 1.34 -6.49
C LEU A 44 -14.50 1.53 -5.75
N TYR A 45 -14.75 2.73 -5.23
CA TYR A 45 -15.99 3.07 -4.55
C TYR A 45 -17.23 2.82 -5.40
N HIS A 46 -17.19 3.17 -6.69
CA HIS A 46 -18.30 2.95 -7.62
C HIS A 46 -18.43 1.51 -8.12
N GLY A 47 -17.53 0.61 -7.73
CA GLY A 47 -17.58 -0.80 -8.09
C GLY A 47 -17.23 -1.07 -9.56
N TYR A 48 -16.36 -0.24 -10.15
CA TYR A 48 -15.90 -0.43 -11.55
C TYR A 48 -14.78 -1.47 -11.67
N ILE A 49 -14.21 -1.90 -10.56
CA ILE A 49 -13.15 -2.91 -10.53
C ILE A 49 -13.77 -4.24 -10.09
N PRO A 50 -13.93 -5.21 -11.01
CA PRO A 50 -14.68 -6.45 -10.73
C PRO A 50 -13.97 -7.43 -9.79
N THR A 51 -12.69 -7.19 -9.49
CA THR A 51 -11.88 -8.03 -8.59
C THR A 51 -11.92 -7.59 -7.14
N MET A 52 -12.67 -6.53 -6.81
CA MET A 52 -12.85 -6.09 -5.42
C MET A 52 -13.68 -7.08 -4.64
N GLU A 53 -13.24 -7.38 -3.43
CA GLU A 53 -13.93 -8.23 -2.46
C GLU A 53 -14.27 -7.44 -1.19
N ALA A 54 -15.37 -7.81 -0.53
CA ALA A 54 -15.74 -7.19 0.73
C ALA A 54 -14.63 -7.38 1.78
N GLY A 55 -14.24 -6.29 2.45
CA GLY A 55 -13.12 -6.27 3.38
C GLY A 55 -11.80 -5.79 2.78
N ASP A 56 -11.72 -5.55 1.46
CA ASP A 56 -10.51 -4.98 0.85
C ASP A 56 -10.19 -3.61 1.42
N ILE A 57 -8.95 -3.45 1.91
CA ILE A 57 -8.47 -2.21 2.49
C ILE A 57 -8.11 -1.22 1.37
N LEU A 58 -8.69 -0.03 1.43
CA LEU A 58 -8.47 1.04 0.48
C LEU A 58 -7.29 1.94 0.89
N GLY A 59 -6.73 2.61 -0.11
CA GLY A 59 -5.66 3.60 0.02
C GLY A 59 -4.36 3.15 -0.64
N HIS A 60 -3.84 3.99 -1.54
CA HIS A 60 -2.64 3.71 -2.34
C HIS A 60 -1.69 4.91 -2.46
N GLU A 61 -1.99 6.01 -1.77
CA GLU A 61 -1.17 7.22 -1.73
C GLU A 61 -1.04 7.70 -0.29
N PHE A 62 0.04 7.32 0.39
CA PHE A 62 0.23 7.65 1.79
C PHE A 62 1.69 7.93 2.11
N MET A 63 1.89 8.58 3.25
CA MET A 63 3.21 8.77 3.84
C MET A 63 3.18 8.35 5.31
N GLY A 64 4.35 8.06 5.84
CA GLY A 64 4.48 7.65 7.23
C GLY A 64 5.91 7.45 7.67
N GLU A 65 6.04 6.83 8.82
CA GLU A 65 7.30 6.48 9.44
C GLU A 65 7.47 4.95 9.42
N VAL A 66 8.65 4.49 9.01
CA VAL A 66 9.00 3.07 9.06
C VAL A 66 9.12 2.64 10.52
N VAL A 67 8.32 1.67 10.93
CA VAL A 67 8.30 1.16 12.31
C VAL A 67 8.93 -0.22 12.43
N GLU A 68 8.96 -0.99 11.34
CA GLU A 68 9.58 -2.32 11.28
C GLU A 68 10.07 -2.60 9.87
N VAL A 69 11.17 -3.32 9.74
CA VAL A 69 11.72 -3.76 8.45
C VAL A 69 12.06 -5.25 8.51
N GLY A 70 11.83 -5.94 7.41
CA GLY A 70 12.27 -7.32 7.22
C GLY A 70 13.80 -7.43 7.10
N ALA A 71 14.34 -8.62 7.35
CA ALA A 71 15.78 -8.86 7.41
C ALA A 71 16.54 -8.57 6.11
N ALA A 72 15.87 -8.58 4.95
CA ALA A 72 16.48 -8.31 3.64
C ALA A 72 16.23 -6.87 3.14
N VAL A 73 15.66 -6.00 3.94
CA VAL A 73 15.49 -4.58 3.60
C VAL A 73 16.80 -3.85 3.84
N ALA A 74 17.40 -3.31 2.77
CA ALA A 74 18.72 -2.66 2.83
C ALA A 74 18.64 -1.12 2.67
N ASN A 75 17.55 -0.61 2.12
CA ASN A 75 17.39 0.80 1.73
C ASN A 75 16.49 1.61 2.67
N LEU A 76 15.95 0.99 3.69
CA LEU A 76 15.10 1.63 4.70
C LEU A 76 15.59 1.27 6.10
N THR A 77 15.42 2.19 7.02
CA THR A 77 15.74 2.03 8.44
C THR A 77 14.54 2.43 9.27
N LYS A 78 14.34 1.76 10.39
CA LYS A 78 13.30 2.14 11.36
C LYS A 78 13.47 3.60 11.78
N GLY A 79 12.39 4.38 11.69
CA GLY A 79 12.37 5.82 11.94
C GLY A 79 12.42 6.67 10.67
N ASP A 80 12.71 6.10 9.50
CA ASP A 80 12.70 6.84 8.24
C ASP A 80 11.28 7.33 7.92
N ARG A 81 11.19 8.57 7.42
CA ARG A 81 9.97 9.11 6.85
C ARG A 81 9.92 8.78 5.37
N VAL A 82 8.83 8.18 4.94
CA VAL A 82 8.67 7.69 3.56
C VAL A 82 7.35 8.13 2.95
N ILE A 83 7.37 8.29 1.64
CA ILE A 83 6.18 8.44 0.80
C ILE A 83 6.04 7.16 0.01
N VAL A 84 4.85 6.56 0.02
CA VAL A 84 4.56 5.31 -0.69
C VAL A 84 3.70 5.63 -1.91
N PRO A 85 4.26 5.54 -3.12
CA PRO A 85 3.51 5.73 -4.36
C PRO A 85 2.69 4.47 -4.69
N PHE A 86 1.72 4.60 -5.58
CA PHE A 86 0.91 3.49 -6.07
C PHE A 86 1.72 2.46 -6.91
N THR A 87 2.90 2.84 -7.39
CA THR A 87 3.71 1.98 -8.25
C THR A 87 4.36 0.86 -7.46
N ILE A 88 4.06 -0.39 -7.82
CA ILE A 88 4.72 -1.56 -7.26
C ILE A 88 5.92 -1.93 -8.14
N ALA A 89 7.11 -1.93 -7.57
CA ALA A 89 8.35 -2.22 -8.28
C ALA A 89 9.39 -2.86 -7.35
N CYS A 90 10.21 -3.78 -7.87
CA CYS A 90 11.27 -4.41 -7.08
C CYS A 90 12.57 -3.58 -6.98
N GLY A 91 12.72 -2.53 -7.79
CA GLY A 91 13.87 -1.64 -7.83
C GLY A 91 15.15 -2.22 -8.48
N ARG A 92 15.20 -3.52 -8.83
CA ARG A 92 16.43 -4.20 -9.26
C ARG A 92 16.34 -5.04 -10.53
N CYS A 93 15.16 -5.30 -11.06
CA CYS A 93 15.03 -5.99 -12.34
C CYS A 93 15.46 -5.09 -13.51
N SER A 94 15.67 -5.67 -14.67
CA SER A 94 16.12 -4.94 -15.86
C SER A 94 15.19 -3.77 -16.24
N LEU A 95 13.91 -3.87 -15.99
CA LEU A 95 12.96 -2.80 -16.25
C LEU A 95 13.09 -1.67 -15.20
N CYS A 96 13.16 -2.01 -13.92
CA CYS A 96 13.34 -1.01 -12.86
C CYS A 96 14.66 -0.24 -13.00
N THR A 97 15.77 -0.93 -13.32
CA THR A 97 17.08 -0.29 -13.49
C THR A 97 17.16 0.61 -14.72
N ARG A 98 16.26 0.43 -15.69
CA ARG A 98 16.10 1.31 -16.85
C ARG A 98 15.06 2.41 -16.66
N GLY A 99 14.50 2.56 -15.46
CA GLY A 99 13.46 3.55 -15.16
C GLY A 99 12.05 3.18 -15.60
N HIS A 100 11.81 1.92 -15.95
CA HIS A 100 10.49 1.41 -16.38
C HIS A 100 9.81 0.64 -15.23
N SER A 101 9.76 1.21 -14.04
CA SER A 101 9.22 0.56 -12.83
C SER A 101 7.76 0.13 -12.97
N ALA A 102 6.95 0.83 -13.77
CA ALA A 102 5.57 0.44 -14.05
C ALA A 102 5.43 -0.85 -14.89
N GLY A 103 6.50 -1.29 -15.53
CA GLY A 103 6.55 -2.54 -16.31
C GLY A 103 7.02 -3.75 -15.52
N PHE A 104 7.15 -3.64 -14.20
CA PHE A 104 7.53 -4.75 -13.34
C PHE A 104 6.51 -5.89 -13.40
N ARG A 105 7.00 -7.11 -13.54
CA ARG A 105 6.25 -8.35 -13.48
C ARG A 105 6.98 -9.39 -12.64
#